data_d35ab58af0401e282e1d290741b9987b
#
_entry.id   d35ab58af0401e282e1d290741b9987b
#
_cell.length_a   1.000
_cell.length_b   1.000
_cell.length_c   1.000
_cell.angle_alpha   90.00
_cell.angle_beta   90.00
_cell.angle_gamma   90.00
#
_symmetry.space_group_name_H-M   'P 1'
#
loop_
_entity.id
_entity.type
_entity.pdbx_description
1 polymer ?
#
loop_
_entity_poly.entity_id
_entity_poly.type
_entity_poly.pdbx_seq_one_letter_code
_entity_poly.pdbx_strand_id
1 'polypeptide(L)'
;MSFPETELLDLNNQSHTLSSLIEKEKLNLILFYNTNCLGCTGRAIPLAYKLSQEYKFISLLVIHSNFRIASFDREEILSVFTDQKSPFEIYREEKNELYSHFDCEGTPHWLLVNGEGEMLHSFFGSQDGAQLKLEYAIREFETSE
;
A
#
# COMPACT_ATOMS: atom_id res chain seq x y z
N MET A 1 -13.25 11.20 -7.96
CA MET A 1 -13.18 11.01 -6.50
C MET A 1 -12.08 11.85 -5.91
N SER A 2 -12.32 12.47 -4.80
CA SER A 2 -11.29 13.23 -4.10
C SER A 2 -10.79 12.42 -2.90
N PHE A 3 -9.49 12.48 -2.66
CA PHE A 3 -8.89 11.89 -1.47
C PHE A 3 -8.74 12.95 -0.38
N PRO A 4 -8.69 12.54 0.90
CA PRO A 4 -8.36 13.48 1.96
C PRO A 4 -7.00 14.11 1.69
N GLU A 5 -6.83 15.35 2.06
CA GLU A 5 -5.54 16.03 1.90
C GLU A 5 -4.61 15.77 3.07
N THR A 6 -4.69 14.57 3.59
CA THR A 6 -3.84 14.09 4.66
C THR A 6 -2.41 13.91 4.15
N GLU A 7 -1.48 14.35 4.93
CA GLU A 7 -0.07 14.20 4.58
C GLU A 7 0.46 12.84 4.96
N LEU A 8 1.19 12.25 4.04
CA LEU A 8 1.99 11.06 4.27
C LEU A 8 3.45 11.49 4.37
N LEU A 9 4.20 10.88 5.26
CA LEU A 9 5.64 11.15 5.38
C LEU A 9 6.43 10.05 4.71
N ASP A 10 7.39 10.41 3.87
CA ASP A 10 8.32 9.42 3.36
C ASP A 10 9.37 9.12 4.43
N LEU A 11 10.34 8.25 4.11
CA LEU A 11 11.36 7.87 5.09
C LEU A 11 12.39 8.97 5.35
N ASN A 12 12.34 10.05 4.59
CA ASN A 12 13.17 11.23 4.79
C ASN A 12 12.39 12.37 5.46
N ASN A 13 11.20 12.06 6.00
CA ASN A 13 10.32 12.99 6.70
C ASN A 13 9.79 14.13 5.81
N GLN A 14 9.71 13.89 4.51
CA GLN A 14 9.10 14.84 3.60
C GLN A 14 7.63 14.49 3.39
N SER A 15 6.79 15.51 3.30
CA SER A 15 5.35 15.35 3.19
C SER A 15 4.88 15.14 1.76
N HIS A 16 3.89 14.28 1.59
CA HIS A 16 3.25 14.02 0.31
C HIS A 16 1.75 13.85 0.55
N THR A 17 0.94 14.22 -0.44
CA THR A 17 -0.49 13.90 -0.38
C THR A 17 -0.73 12.64 -1.20
N LEU A 18 -1.77 11.89 -0.84
CA LEU A 18 -2.09 10.65 -1.57
C LEU A 18 -2.35 10.96 -3.06
N SER A 19 -3.08 12.04 -3.34
CA SER A 19 -3.39 12.41 -4.71
C SER A 19 -2.14 12.66 -5.55
N SER A 20 -1.07 13.16 -4.94
CA SER A 20 0.19 13.40 -5.66
C SER A 20 0.95 12.12 -5.98
N LEU A 21 0.63 11.03 -5.29
CA LEU A 21 1.32 9.75 -5.44
C LEU A 21 0.60 8.80 -6.39
N ILE A 22 -0.65 9.09 -6.74
CA ILE A 22 -1.41 8.27 -7.68
C ILE A 22 -0.93 8.54 -9.09
N GLU A 23 -0.62 7.49 -9.83
CA GLU A 23 -0.17 7.62 -11.22
C GLU A 23 -1.34 7.46 -12.18
N LYS A 24 -1.46 8.43 -13.10
CA LYS A 24 -2.64 8.57 -13.94
C LYS A 24 -2.89 7.47 -14.94
N GLU A 25 -1.86 6.86 -15.45
CA GLU A 25 -2.03 5.87 -16.53
C GLU A 25 -1.76 4.46 -16.06
N LYS A 26 -1.86 4.23 -14.75
CA LYS A 26 -1.55 2.94 -14.17
C LYS A 26 -2.64 2.45 -13.24
N LEU A 27 -2.57 1.17 -12.91
CA LEU A 27 -3.35 0.60 -11.83
C LEU A 27 -2.53 0.80 -10.56
N ASN A 28 -3.07 1.56 -9.63
CA ASN A 28 -2.36 1.86 -8.38
C ASN A 28 -2.73 0.82 -7.34
N LEU A 29 -1.75 0.04 -6.94
CA LEU A 29 -1.91 -0.96 -5.88
C LEU A 29 -1.43 -0.35 -4.58
N ILE A 30 -2.35 -0.12 -3.65
CA ILE A 30 -2.05 0.49 -2.36
C ILE A 30 -2.12 -0.58 -1.30
N LEU A 31 -1.05 -0.71 -0.53
CA LEU A 31 -0.98 -1.65 0.58
C LEU A 31 -0.81 -0.89 1.89
N PHE A 32 -1.78 -1.08 2.79
CA PHE A 32 -1.65 -0.61 4.17
C PHE A 32 -1.09 -1.75 5.01
N TYR A 33 0.00 -1.49 5.72
CA TYR A 33 0.65 -2.52 6.53
C TYR A 33 1.19 -1.95 7.84
N ASN A 34 1.64 -2.83 8.71
CA ASN A 34 2.31 -2.46 9.95
C ASN A 34 3.49 -3.40 10.16
N THR A 35 4.61 -2.89 10.68
CA THR A 35 5.81 -3.72 10.88
C THR A 35 5.59 -4.85 11.88
N ASN A 36 4.63 -4.71 12.79
CA ASN A 36 4.32 -5.73 13.77
C ASN A 36 3.30 -6.76 13.27
N CYS A 37 2.87 -6.64 12.04
CA CYS A 37 1.91 -7.56 11.42
C CYS A 37 2.69 -8.64 10.67
N LEU A 38 2.65 -9.90 11.16
CA LEU A 38 3.39 -11.00 10.54
C LEU A 38 2.91 -11.30 9.13
N GLY A 39 1.60 -11.21 8.89
CA GLY A 39 1.06 -11.41 7.55
C GLY A 39 1.50 -10.32 6.58
N CYS A 40 1.81 -9.12 7.09
CA CYS A 40 2.31 -8.03 6.26
C CYS A 40 3.74 -8.28 5.82
N THR A 41 4.63 -8.48 6.79
CA THR A 41 6.06 -8.62 6.51
C THR A 41 6.40 -9.96 5.89
N GLY A 42 5.68 -11.02 6.27
CA GLY A 42 5.95 -12.36 5.77
C GLY A 42 5.32 -12.69 4.44
N ARG A 43 4.18 -12.08 4.09
CA ARG A 43 3.44 -12.43 2.88
C ARG A 43 3.05 -11.24 2.01
N ALA A 44 2.43 -10.22 2.60
CA ALA A 44 1.86 -9.13 1.80
C ALA A 44 2.92 -8.28 1.10
N ILE A 45 3.97 -7.89 1.81
CA ILE A 45 5.03 -7.07 1.22
C ILE A 45 5.75 -7.80 0.09
N PRO A 46 6.18 -9.07 0.28
CA PRO A 46 6.78 -9.82 -0.82
C PRO A 46 5.83 -9.98 -2.01
N LEU A 47 4.55 -10.21 -1.75
CA LEU A 47 3.56 -10.34 -2.82
C LEU A 47 3.39 -9.02 -3.58
N ALA A 48 3.29 -7.90 -2.85
CA ALA A 48 3.15 -6.58 -3.48
C ALA A 48 4.32 -6.28 -4.41
N TYR A 49 5.53 -6.57 -3.94
CA TYR A 49 6.72 -6.35 -4.75
C TYR A 49 6.71 -7.24 -5.99
N LYS A 50 6.40 -8.53 -5.83
CA LYS A 50 6.32 -9.48 -6.95
C LYS A 50 5.33 -8.99 -8.01
N LEU A 51 4.13 -8.58 -7.59
CA LEU A 51 3.11 -8.10 -8.52
C LEU A 51 3.57 -6.85 -9.26
N SER A 52 4.25 -5.94 -8.58
CA SER A 52 4.74 -4.72 -9.22
C SER A 52 5.84 -4.99 -10.24
N GLN A 53 6.60 -6.07 -10.06
CA GLN A 53 7.61 -6.47 -11.03
C GLN A 53 7.03 -7.27 -12.19
N GLU A 54 5.99 -8.05 -11.92
CA GLU A 54 5.36 -8.91 -12.92
C GLU A 54 4.48 -8.10 -13.90
N TYR A 55 3.77 -7.10 -13.39
CA TYR A 55 2.84 -6.30 -14.20
C TYR A 55 3.34 -4.85 -14.29
N LYS A 56 3.83 -4.47 -15.47
CA LYS A 56 4.45 -3.15 -15.66
C LYS A 56 3.47 -1.99 -15.53
N PHE A 57 2.17 -2.25 -15.67
CA PHE A 57 1.16 -1.20 -15.52
C PHE A 57 0.77 -0.95 -14.06
N ILE A 58 1.34 -1.69 -13.11
CA ILE A 58 1.08 -1.46 -11.69
C ILE A 58 2.04 -0.41 -11.14
N SER A 59 1.46 0.56 -10.42
CA SER A 59 2.22 1.48 -9.59
C SER A 59 1.97 1.08 -8.13
N LEU A 60 3.02 0.70 -7.44
CA LEU A 60 2.90 0.22 -6.05
C LEU A 60 3.08 1.36 -5.07
N LEU A 61 2.13 1.48 -4.14
CA LEU A 61 2.19 2.46 -3.07
C LEU A 61 2.02 1.74 -1.74
N VAL A 62 3.07 1.76 -0.92
CA VAL A 62 3.08 1.06 0.36
C VAL A 62 2.99 2.08 1.48
N ILE A 63 1.97 1.95 2.33
CA ILE A 63 1.68 2.87 3.42
C ILE A 63 1.76 2.14 4.75
N HIS A 64 2.67 2.58 5.61
CA HIS A 64 2.77 2.07 6.97
C HIS A 64 1.75 2.81 7.84
N SER A 65 0.79 2.06 8.39
CA SER A 65 -0.21 2.62 9.29
C SER A 65 0.24 2.44 10.74
N ASN A 66 0.23 3.52 11.49
CA ASN A 66 0.71 3.53 12.87
C ASN A 66 -0.46 3.31 13.83
N PHE A 67 -0.42 2.20 14.57
CA PHE A 67 -1.46 1.88 15.56
C PHE A 67 -0.98 2.12 17.00
N ARG A 68 0.20 2.75 17.16
CA ARG A 68 0.75 3.11 18.47
C ARG A 68 0.69 4.61 18.67
N ILE A 69 0.87 5.01 19.93
CA ILE A 69 0.98 6.43 20.26
C ILE A 69 2.25 7.02 19.66
N ALA A 70 3.35 6.28 19.73
CA ALA A 70 4.63 6.72 19.17
C ALA A 70 4.74 6.39 17.69
N SER A 71 5.32 7.30 16.92
CA SER A 71 5.56 7.08 15.50
C SER A 71 6.64 6.02 15.29
N PHE A 72 6.56 5.33 14.15
CA PHE A 72 7.63 4.46 13.69
C PHE A 72 8.67 5.29 12.95
N ASP A 73 9.93 5.12 13.30
CA ASP A 73 10.98 5.83 12.59
C ASP A 73 11.51 5.00 11.39
N ARG A 74 12.44 5.61 10.66
CA ARG A 74 13.04 4.97 9.49
C ARG A 74 13.68 3.63 9.83
N GLU A 75 14.40 3.57 10.95
CA GLU A 75 15.10 2.34 11.33
C GLU A 75 14.14 1.20 11.64
N GLU A 76 13.06 1.49 12.36
CA GLU A 76 12.05 0.49 12.68
C GLU A 76 11.39 -0.05 11.41
N ILE A 77 11.06 0.84 10.49
CA ILE A 77 10.41 0.44 9.24
C ILE A 77 11.34 -0.39 8.39
N LEU A 78 12.60 0.00 8.26
CA LEU A 78 13.57 -0.72 7.44
C LEU A 78 14.08 -2.01 8.07
N SER A 79 13.88 -2.19 9.37
CA SER A 79 14.39 -3.37 10.09
C SER A 79 13.83 -4.69 9.56
N VAL A 80 12.67 -4.68 8.91
CA VAL A 80 12.05 -5.89 8.38
C VAL A 80 12.53 -6.25 6.97
N PHE A 81 13.38 -5.41 6.38
CA PHE A 81 13.91 -5.64 5.03
C PHE A 81 15.33 -6.13 5.07
N THR A 82 15.70 -6.94 4.07
CA THR A 82 17.08 -7.45 3.94
C THR A 82 18.06 -6.29 3.81
N ASP A 83 19.12 -6.33 4.61
CA ASP A 83 20.15 -5.28 4.67
C ASP A 83 19.56 -3.91 4.99
N GLN A 84 18.39 -3.87 5.63
CA GLN A 84 17.69 -2.65 6.01
C GLN A 84 17.47 -1.73 4.81
N LYS A 85 17.17 -2.32 3.66
CA LYS A 85 16.88 -1.59 2.42
C LYS A 85 15.55 -2.05 1.83
N SER A 86 14.68 -1.09 1.52
CA SER A 86 13.43 -1.39 0.85
C SER A 86 13.61 -1.27 -0.66
N PRO A 87 13.08 -2.22 -1.45
CA PRO A 87 13.13 -2.13 -2.91
C PRO A 87 12.09 -1.17 -3.49
N PHE A 88 11.29 -0.53 -2.66
CA PHE A 88 10.26 0.43 -3.08
C PHE A 88 10.12 1.52 -2.03
N GLU A 89 9.46 2.62 -2.43
CA GLU A 89 9.20 3.72 -1.51
C GLU A 89 8.15 3.32 -0.48
N ILE A 90 8.34 3.75 0.76
CA ILE A 90 7.40 3.51 1.85
C ILE A 90 6.99 4.85 2.43
N TYR A 91 5.69 5.03 2.62
CA TYR A 91 5.13 6.22 3.23
C TYR A 91 4.53 5.87 4.58
N ARG A 92 4.55 6.83 5.50
CA ARG A 92 4.02 6.64 6.85
C ARG A 92 2.82 7.53 7.07
N GLU A 93 1.78 6.96 7.63
CA GLU A 93 0.63 7.72 8.06
C GLU A 93 0.60 7.64 9.59
N GLU A 94 0.64 8.80 10.26
CA GLU A 94 0.78 8.82 11.71
C GLU A 94 -0.54 8.76 12.46
N LYS A 95 -1.61 9.28 11.87
CA LYS A 95 -2.92 9.39 12.52
C LYS A 95 -3.96 8.44 11.96
N ASN A 96 -3.57 7.53 11.08
CA ASN A 96 -4.46 6.55 10.46
C ASN A 96 -5.67 7.19 9.77
N GLU A 97 -5.53 8.39 9.23
CA GLU A 97 -6.64 9.07 8.58
C GLU A 97 -7.05 8.40 7.27
N LEU A 98 -6.07 7.97 6.47
CA LEU A 98 -6.37 7.27 5.22
C LEU A 98 -6.91 5.87 5.50
N TYR A 99 -6.32 5.18 6.48
CA TYR A 99 -6.78 3.87 6.90
C TYR A 99 -8.26 3.93 7.27
N SER A 100 -8.65 4.95 8.06
CA SER A 100 -10.04 5.12 8.48
C SER A 100 -10.93 5.56 7.32
N HIS A 101 -10.44 6.45 6.48
CA HIS A 101 -11.21 6.95 5.33
C HIS A 101 -11.62 5.83 4.38
N PHE A 102 -10.74 4.87 4.16
CA PHE A 102 -11.00 3.75 3.26
C PHE A 102 -11.62 2.53 3.96
N ASP A 103 -12.03 2.69 5.21
CA ASP A 103 -12.67 1.63 5.99
C ASP A 103 -11.83 0.35 6.05
N CYS A 104 -10.53 0.51 6.23
CA CYS A 104 -9.65 -0.64 6.36
C CYS A 104 -9.98 -1.44 7.62
N GLU A 105 -9.95 -2.75 7.51
CA GLU A 105 -10.39 -3.66 8.58
C GLU A 105 -9.26 -4.27 9.39
N GLY A 106 -8.04 -3.87 9.11
CA GLY A 106 -6.85 -4.44 9.73
C GLY A 106 -5.71 -4.37 8.73
N THR A 107 -4.61 -5.05 9.02
CA THR A 107 -3.49 -5.12 8.08
C THR A 107 -3.11 -6.56 7.80
N PRO A 108 -2.68 -6.89 6.58
CA PRO A 108 -2.58 -6.01 5.42
C PRO A 108 -3.94 -5.69 4.82
N HIS A 109 -4.10 -4.49 4.30
CA HIS A 109 -5.31 -4.11 3.57
C HIS A 109 -4.91 -3.58 2.20
N TRP A 110 -5.61 -4.03 1.17
CA TRP A 110 -5.28 -3.74 -0.22
C TRP A 110 -6.33 -2.87 -0.88
N LEU A 111 -5.88 -1.86 -1.61
CA LEU A 111 -6.76 -1.08 -2.46
C LEU A 111 -6.23 -1.12 -3.89
N LEU A 112 -7.13 -1.24 -4.85
CA LEU A 112 -6.80 -1.06 -6.26
C LEU A 112 -7.53 0.17 -6.74
N VAL A 113 -6.77 1.15 -7.21
CA VAL A 113 -7.27 2.46 -7.61
C VAL A 113 -6.80 2.74 -9.03
N ASN A 114 -7.72 3.18 -9.90
CA ASN A 114 -7.32 3.51 -11.27
C ASN A 114 -6.60 4.86 -11.33
N GLY A 115 -6.17 5.26 -12.51
CA GLY A 115 -5.41 6.51 -12.68
C GLY A 115 -6.22 7.77 -12.41
N GLU A 116 -7.53 7.67 -12.32
CA GLU A 116 -8.41 8.79 -12.03
C GLU A 116 -8.78 8.88 -10.56
N GLY A 117 -8.23 8.00 -9.74
CA GLY A 117 -8.49 8.01 -8.31
C GLY A 117 -9.75 7.25 -7.89
N GLU A 118 -10.34 6.48 -8.79
CA GLU A 118 -11.51 5.68 -8.46
C GLU A 118 -11.08 4.35 -7.84
N MET A 119 -11.73 3.99 -6.73
CA MET A 119 -11.46 2.72 -6.06
C MET A 119 -12.17 1.59 -6.81
N LEU A 120 -11.38 0.63 -7.29
CA LEU A 120 -11.91 -0.51 -8.01
C LEU A 120 -12.16 -1.70 -7.08
N HIS A 121 -11.24 -1.93 -6.14
CA HIS A 121 -11.33 -3.03 -5.19
C HIS A 121 -10.73 -2.64 -3.86
N SER A 122 -11.27 -3.22 -2.78
CA SER A 122 -10.77 -3.03 -1.43
C SER A 122 -10.97 -4.34 -0.68
N PHE A 123 -9.90 -4.92 -0.14
CA PHE A 123 -10.03 -6.16 0.63
C PHE A 123 -8.87 -6.34 1.59
N PHE A 124 -9.13 -7.15 2.61
CA PHE A 124 -8.24 -7.40 3.73
C PHE A 124 -7.62 -8.79 3.62
N GLY A 125 -6.36 -8.91 4.05
CA GLY A 125 -5.77 -10.19 4.34
C GLY A 125 -4.54 -10.54 3.51
N SER A 126 -3.84 -11.58 3.96
CA SER A 126 -2.64 -12.10 3.30
C SER A 126 -2.73 -13.59 2.99
N GLN A 127 -3.89 -14.20 3.21
CA GLN A 127 -4.11 -15.61 2.94
C GLN A 127 -4.24 -15.85 1.43
N ASP A 128 -4.24 -17.12 1.05
CA ASP A 128 -4.31 -17.49 -0.37
C ASP A 128 -5.51 -16.89 -1.08
N GLY A 129 -6.66 -16.77 -0.39
CA GLY A 129 -7.83 -16.15 -0.98
C GLY A 129 -7.63 -14.69 -1.35
N ALA A 130 -6.90 -13.95 -0.52
CA ALA A 130 -6.61 -12.55 -0.80
C ALA A 130 -5.68 -12.43 -2.01
N GLN A 131 -4.69 -13.30 -2.10
CA GLN A 131 -3.78 -13.32 -3.24
C GLN A 131 -4.53 -13.60 -4.55
N LEU A 132 -5.44 -14.58 -4.52
CA LEU A 132 -6.23 -14.91 -5.71
C LEU A 132 -7.12 -13.73 -6.13
N LYS A 133 -7.74 -13.05 -5.17
CA LYS A 133 -8.56 -11.88 -5.46
C LYS A 133 -7.75 -10.77 -6.11
N LEU A 134 -6.53 -10.55 -5.61
CA LEU A 134 -5.63 -9.54 -6.17
C LEU A 134 -5.28 -9.88 -7.62
N GLU A 135 -4.83 -11.09 -7.85
CA GLU A 135 -4.42 -11.51 -9.19
C GLU A 135 -5.59 -11.44 -10.17
N TYR A 136 -6.77 -11.84 -9.73
CA TYR A 136 -7.95 -11.79 -10.58
C TYR A 136 -8.31 -10.35 -10.94
N ALA A 137 -8.29 -9.45 -9.97
CA ALA A 137 -8.61 -8.04 -10.18
C ALA A 137 -7.59 -7.37 -11.12
N ILE A 138 -6.32 -7.71 -10.97
CA ILE A 138 -5.27 -7.18 -11.83
C ILE A 138 -5.47 -7.62 -13.26
N ARG A 139 -5.78 -8.89 -13.48
CA ARG A 139 -6.04 -9.41 -14.82
C ARG A 139 -7.29 -8.79 -15.44
N GLU A 140 -8.31 -8.56 -14.63
CA GLU A 140 -9.53 -7.91 -15.09
C GLU A 140 -9.24 -6.48 -15.58
N PHE A 141 -8.41 -5.75 -14.86
CA PHE A 141 -7.98 -4.42 -15.28
C PHE A 141 -7.20 -4.49 -16.60
N GLU A 142 -6.30 -5.44 -16.72
CA GLU A 142 -5.47 -5.63 -17.91
C GLU A 142 -6.33 -5.88 -19.15
N THR A 143 -7.35 -6.72 -19.02
CA THR A 143 -8.21 -7.05 -20.16
C THR A 143 -9.20 -5.97 -20.52
N SER A 144 -9.51 -5.04 -19.60
CA SER A 144 -10.44 -3.95 -19.85
C SER A 144 -9.77 -2.74 -20.50
N GLU A 145 -8.44 -2.76 -20.56
CA GLU A 145 -7.68 -1.72 -21.24
C GLU A 145 -7.44 -2.11 -22.70
#